data_930ae34273b1038a97bcd62b7d172b43
#
_entry.id   930ae34273b1038a97bcd62b7d172b43
#
_cell.length_a   1.000
_cell.length_b   1.000
_cell.length_c   1.000
_cell.angle_alpha   90.00
_cell.angle_beta   90.00
_cell.angle_gamma   90.00
#
_symmetry.space_group_name_H-M   'P 1'
#
loop_
_entity.id
_entity.type
_entity.pdbx_description
1 polymer ?
#
loop_
_entity_poly.entity_id
_entity_poly.type
_entity_poly.pdbx_seq_one_letter_code
_entity_poly.pdbx_strand_id
1 'polypeptide(L)'
;KILEKYKIKCIGPNCLGVYDAHSGLDSLFLPTNQLTRPKKGSISFISQSGALGSALVDLAAYEDYGFAKFVSYGNATNLGETELLEYLGKDKQTKVICMYVEAIKNGKKFMQVAKRIKKPIIVIKGGRTEKGSKATLSHTGSMAGSYEIYKGAFKQSGLIIADSLQEMFHIAKLYSNLTSKGKRVQVITNGGGYGIITTDILEENNIPLAQLSSKTKKRL
;
A
#
# COMPACT_ATOMS: atom_id res chain seq x y z
N LYS A 1 -14.73 26.11 3.91
CA LYS A 1 -14.87 27.41 4.61
C LYS A 1 -14.86 27.25 6.15
N ILE A 2 -15.77 26.45 6.79
CA ILE A 2 -15.79 26.27 8.25
C ILE A 2 -14.50 25.60 8.75
N LEU A 3 -14.11 24.49 8.17
CA LEU A 3 -12.90 23.75 8.54
C LEU A 3 -11.64 24.62 8.43
N GLU A 4 -11.54 25.41 7.38
CA GLU A 4 -10.42 26.35 7.17
C GLU A 4 -10.44 27.49 8.20
N LYS A 5 -11.60 28.11 8.41
CA LYS A 5 -11.78 29.19 9.37
C LYS A 5 -11.34 28.80 10.79
N TYR A 6 -11.71 27.58 11.21
CA TYR A 6 -11.40 27.08 12.56
C TYR A 6 -10.18 26.15 12.60
N LYS A 7 -9.45 26.01 11.50
CA LYS A 7 -8.27 25.15 11.38
C LYS A 7 -8.53 23.68 11.79
N ILE A 8 -9.75 23.18 11.56
CA ILE A 8 -10.17 21.84 11.92
C ILE A 8 -9.65 20.87 10.85
N LYS A 9 -8.96 19.80 11.29
CA LYS A 9 -8.57 18.67 10.45
C LYS A 9 -9.73 17.69 10.33
N CYS A 10 -10.10 17.31 9.08
CA CYS A 10 -11.23 16.43 8.82
C CYS A 10 -10.84 15.37 7.78
N ILE A 11 -11.09 14.11 8.10
CA ILE A 11 -11.03 12.97 7.19
C ILE A 11 -12.45 12.69 6.69
N GLY A 12 -12.62 12.45 5.39
CA GLY A 12 -13.93 12.24 4.79
C GLY A 12 -14.51 13.50 4.13
N PRO A 13 -15.83 13.61 3.95
CA PRO A 13 -16.87 12.63 4.27
C PRO A 13 -16.90 11.41 3.34
N ASN A 14 -17.94 10.56 3.46
CA ASN A 14 -18.12 9.35 2.67
C ASN A 14 -16.90 8.42 2.75
N CYS A 15 -16.47 8.13 3.97
CA CYS A 15 -15.34 7.27 4.28
C CYS A 15 -15.73 6.16 5.27
N LEU A 16 -14.99 5.06 5.28
CA LEU A 16 -15.20 3.94 6.23
C LEU A 16 -14.79 4.32 7.65
N GLY A 17 -13.80 5.17 7.81
CA GLY A 17 -13.22 5.57 9.08
C GLY A 17 -11.72 5.33 9.19
N VAL A 18 -11.23 5.33 10.41
CA VAL A 18 -9.80 5.18 10.76
C VAL A 18 -9.64 4.04 11.75
N TYR A 19 -8.61 3.24 11.55
CA TYR A 19 -8.17 2.21 12.47
C TYR A 19 -6.67 2.36 12.75
N ASP A 20 -6.28 2.35 14.02
CA ASP A 20 -4.88 2.32 14.46
C ASP A 20 -4.71 1.17 15.46
N ALA A 21 -4.07 0.10 15.00
CA ALA A 21 -3.86 -1.11 15.79
C ALA A 21 -2.97 -0.90 17.01
N HIS A 22 -2.12 0.13 17.02
CA HIS A 22 -1.17 0.39 18.11
C HIS A 22 -1.79 1.22 19.23
N SER A 23 -2.58 2.24 18.90
CA SER A 23 -3.28 3.06 19.90
C SER A 23 -4.62 2.48 20.34
N GLY A 24 -5.16 1.52 19.58
CA GLY A 24 -6.50 0.98 19.82
C GLY A 24 -7.63 1.88 19.28
N LEU A 25 -7.31 2.94 18.53
CA LEU A 25 -8.33 3.76 17.88
C LEU A 25 -9.04 2.94 16.79
N ASP A 26 -10.33 2.81 16.90
CA ASP A 26 -11.21 2.19 15.90
C ASP A 26 -12.47 3.04 15.72
N SER A 27 -12.51 3.77 14.61
CA SER A 27 -13.66 4.58 14.21
C SER A 27 -14.31 4.05 12.93
N LEU A 28 -14.03 2.79 12.56
CA LEU A 28 -14.68 2.17 11.42
C LEU A 28 -16.17 1.99 11.74
N PHE A 29 -17.04 2.45 10.83
CA PHE A 29 -18.49 2.39 11.10
C PHE A 29 -19.05 0.96 11.04
N LEU A 30 -18.36 0.01 10.38
CA LEU A 30 -18.72 -1.41 10.42
C LEU A 30 -18.23 -2.04 11.72
N PRO A 31 -19.11 -2.66 12.51
CA PRO A 31 -18.71 -3.27 13.77
C PRO A 31 -17.84 -4.52 13.57
N THR A 32 -17.14 -4.95 14.60
CA THR A 32 -16.15 -6.05 14.53
C THR A 32 -16.73 -7.42 14.17
N ASN A 33 -18.03 -7.63 14.40
CA ASN A 33 -18.72 -8.84 13.95
C ASN A 33 -19.07 -8.84 12.45
N GLN A 34 -18.97 -7.71 11.76
CA GLN A 34 -19.18 -7.59 10.32
C GLN A 34 -17.88 -7.34 9.55
N LEU A 35 -16.86 -6.81 10.22
CA LEU A 35 -15.56 -6.53 9.64
C LEU A 35 -14.47 -6.84 10.66
N THR A 36 -13.77 -7.94 10.47
CA THR A 36 -12.66 -8.35 11.32
C THR A 36 -11.52 -7.34 11.25
N ARG A 37 -10.87 -7.08 12.39
CA ARG A 37 -9.72 -6.16 12.45
C ARG A 37 -8.41 -6.90 12.27
N PRO A 38 -7.51 -6.41 11.42
CA PRO A 38 -6.16 -6.96 11.30
C PRO A 38 -5.38 -6.84 12.61
N LYS A 39 -4.51 -7.79 12.87
CA LYS A 39 -3.60 -7.72 14.03
C LYS A 39 -2.63 -6.55 13.93
N LYS A 40 -1.98 -6.22 15.04
CA LYS A 40 -0.87 -5.23 15.08
C LYS A 40 0.25 -5.65 14.12
N GLY A 41 0.72 -4.68 13.35
CA GLY A 41 1.82 -4.87 12.42
C GLY A 41 2.42 -3.54 11.96
N SER A 42 2.98 -3.54 10.75
CA SER A 42 3.72 -2.37 10.27
C SER A 42 3.30 -1.90 8.86
N ILE A 43 2.22 -2.46 8.32
CA ILE A 43 1.63 -2.01 7.05
C ILE A 43 0.58 -0.96 7.35
N SER A 44 0.68 0.20 6.71
CA SER A 44 -0.40 1.20 6.76
C SER A 44 -1.07 1.32 5.41
N PHE A 45 -2.40 1.43 5.41
CA PHE A 45 -3.20 1.50 4.21
C PHE A 45 -4.03 2.79 4.16
N ILE A 46 -3.97 3.49 3.01
CA ILE A 46 -4.79 4.67 2.71
C ILE A 46 -5.74 4.30 1.57
N SER A 47 -7.03 4.44 1.76
CA SER A 47 -8.03 4.14 0.72
C SER A 47 -8.94 5.33 0.43
N GLN A 48 -9.07 5.68 -0.84
CA GLN A 48 -10.07 6.64 -1.30
C GLN A 48 -11.48 6.01 -1.30
N SER A 49 -11.58 4.71 -1.59
CA SER A 49 -12.82 3.96 -1.56
C SER A 49 -13.07 3.32 -0.19
N GLY A 50 -14.25 3.56 0.40
CA GLY A 50 -14.68 2.91 1.64
C GLY A 50 -14.94 1.42 1.46
N ALA A 51 -15.71 1.04 0.43
CA ALA A 51 -16.06 -0.35 0.15
C ALA A 51 -14.82 -1.21 -0.17
N LEU A 52 -13.91 -0.72 -1.02
CA LEU A 52 -12.65 -1.41 -1.25
C LEU A 52 -11.82 -1.49 0.03
N GLY A 53 -11.83 -0.42 0.84
CA GLY A 53 -11.15 -0.38 2.12
C GLY A 53 -11.65 -1.43 3.09
N SER A 54 -12.96 -1.68 3.18
CA SER A 54 -13.50 -2.74 4.04
C SER A 54 -13.07 -4.13 3.58
N ALA A 55 -13.15 -4.41 2.28
CA ALA A 55 -12.67 -5.68 1.72
C ALA A 55 -11.18 -5.92 2.00
N LEU A 56 -10.36 -4.86 1.97
CA LEU A 56 -8.94 -4.94 2.26
C LEU A 56 -8.64 -5.18 3.73
N VAL A 57 -9.39 -4.55 4.63
CA VAL A 57 -9.27 -4.77 6.07
C VAL A 57 -9.63 -6.22 6.41
N ASP A 58 -10.71 -6.75 5.82
CA ASP A 58 -11.13 -8.13 6.02
C ASP A 58 -10.12 -9.14 5.46
N LEU A 59 -9.66 -8.92 4.22
CA LEU A 59 -8.61 -9.75 3.62
C LEU A 59 -7.33 -9.74 4.46
N ALA A 60 -6.93 -8.58 4.96
CA ALA A 60 -5.74 -8.46 5.79
C ALA A 60 -5.87 -9.24 7.11
N ALA A 61 -7.05 -9.24 7.71
CA ALA A 61 -7.34 -10.03 8.90
C ALA A 61 -7.33 -11.53 8.60
N TYR A 62 -7.93 -11.96 7.48
CA TYR A 62 -8.00 -13.35 7.06
C TYR A 62 -6.60 -13.92 6.72
N GLU A 63 -5.81 -13.20 5.96
CA GLU A 63 -4.46 -13.60 5.52
C GLU A 63 -3.35 -13.28 6.56
N ASP A 64 -3.75 -12.86 7.75
CA ASP A 64 -2.84 -12.56 8.86
C ASP A 64 -1.81 -11.46 8.54
N TYR A 65 -2.18 -10.47 7.70
CA TYR A 65 -1.37 -9.27 7.51
C TYR A 65 -1.54 -8.31 8.69
N GLY A 66 -0.42 -7.91 9.30
CA GLY A 66 -0.43 -6.96 10.40
C GLY A 66 -0.49 -5.51 9.93
N PHE A 67 -1.52 -4.76 10.40
CA PHE A 67 -1.64 -3.34 10.12
C PHE A 67 -1.06 -2.48 11.25
N ALA A 68 -0.41 -1.38 10.86
CA ALA A 68 -0.16 -0.27 11.76
C ALA A 68 -1.39 0.64 11.78
N LYS A 69 -1.80 1.14 10.61
CA LYS A 69 -2.94 2.04 10.47
C LYS A 69 -3.72 1.76 9.18
N PHE A 70 -5.01 2.01 9.25
CA PHE A 70 -5.87 2.08 8.07
C PHE A 70 -6.62 3.40 8.08
N VAL A 71 -6.67 4.09 6.93
CA VAL A 71 -7.40 5.34 6.78
C VAL A 71 -8.21 5.30 5.49
N SER A 72 -9.53 5.29 5.61
CA SER A 72 -10.41 5.61 4.49
C SER A 72 -10.67 7.11 4.51
N TYR A 73 -10.37 7.82 3.41
CA TYR A 73 -10.48 9.28 3.39
C TYR A 73 -11.60 9.81 2.48
N GLY A 74 -12.27 8.94 1.72
CA GLY A 74 -13.45 9.29 0.93
C GLY A 74 -13.23 10.51 0.03
N ASN A 75 -14.10 11.51 0.18
CA ASN A 75 -14.09 12.71 -0.67
C ASN A 75 -12.93 13.69 -0.39
N ALA A 76 -12.11 13.43 0.62
CA ALA A 76 -10.92 14.24 0.94
C ALA A 76 -11.22 15.75 1.04
N THR A 77 -12.13 16.14 1.94
CA THR A 77 -12.57 17.55 2.03
C THR A 77 -11.41 18.49 2.37
N ASN A 78 -10.53 18.15 3.34
CA ASN A 78 -9.31 18.90 3.60
C ASN A 78 -8.08 18.06 3.91
N LEU A 79 -8.25 16.82 4.38
CA LEU A 79 -7.17 15.85 4.46
C LEU A 79 -7.37 14.80 3.37
N GLY A 80 -6.43 14.71 2.47
CA GLY A 80 -6.44 13.76 1.37
C GLY A 80 -5.21 12.84 1.38
N GLU A 81 -5.01 12.18 0.26
CA GLU A 81 -3.92 11.22 0.05
C GLU A 81 -2.55 11.83 0.35
N THR A 82 -2.33 13.08 0.03
CA THR A 82 -1.02 13.75 0.19
C THR A 82 -0.68 14.01 1.65
N GLU A 83 -1.63 14.56 2.43
CA GLU A 83 -1.46 14.83 3.86
C GLU A 83 -1.33 13.54 4.67
N LEU A 84 -2.12 12.52 4.32
CA LEU A 84 -2.05 11.21 4.95
C LEU A 84 -0.73 10.51 4.65
N LEU A 85 -0.26 10.60 3.40
CA LEU A 85 1.04 10.06 3.00
C LEU A 85 2.18 10.72 3.79
N GLU A 86 2.14 12.04 3.95
CA GLU A 86 3.13 12.78 4.74
C GLU A 86 3.11 12.34 6.22
N TYR A 87 1.92 12.15 6.79
CA TYR A 87 1.76 11.66 8.16
C TYR A 87 2.35 10.25 8.33
N LEU A 88 1.98 9.30 7.47
CA LEU A 88 2.47 7.93 7.53
C LEU A 88 3.97 7.82 7.23
N GLY A 89 4.48 8.71 6.40
CA GLY A 89 5.92 8.83 6.16
C GLY A 89 6.73 9.06 7.44
N LYS A 90 6.18 9.82 8.38
CA LYS A 90 6.79 10.15 9.68
C LYS A 90 6.42 9.16 10.80
N ASP A 91 5.37 8.37 10.64
CA ASP A 91 4.88 7.45 11.67
C ASP A 91 5.86 6.30 11.94
N LYS A 92 6.30 6.15 13.18
CA LYS A 92 7.31 5.15 13.56
C LYS A 92 6.83 3.70 13.47
N GLN A 93 5.52 3.47 13.54
CA GLN A 93 4.93 2.14 13.48
C GLN A 93 4.76 1.65 12.05
N THR A 94 4.68 2.57 11.08
CA THR A 94 4.55 2.26 9.66
C THR A 94 5.91 1.96 9.04
N LYS A 95 6.09 0.78 8.48
CA LYS A 95 7.25 0.42 7.64
C LYS A 95 6.94 0.49 6.15
N VAL A 96 5.71 0.17 5.77
CA VAL A 96 5.25 0.12 4.38
C VAL A 96 3.93 0.87 4.26
N ILE A 97 3.76 1.65 3.21
CA ILE A 97 2.54 2.39 2.94
C ILE A 97 1.89 1.81 1.68
N CYS A 98 0.66 1.35 1.81
CA CYS A 98 -0.18 0.93 0.70
C CYS A 98 -1.23 1.99 0.41
N MET A 99 -1.53 2.23 -0.87
CA MET A 99 -2.48 3.26 -1.28
C MET A 99 -3.41 2.74 -2.37
N TYR A 100 -4.70 3.00 -2.21
CA TYR A 100 -5.66 2.96 -3.30
C TYR A 100 -6.12 4.37 -3.63
N VAL A 101 -5.89 4.81 -4.85
CA VAL A 101 -6.24 6.16 -5.29
C VAL A 101 -7.01 6.14 -6.61
N GLU A 102 -8.05 6.95 -6.71
CA GLU A 102 -8.85 7.16 -7.92
C GLU A 102 -8.46 8.47 -8.61
N ALA A 103 -8.22 9.53 -7.83
CA ALA A 103 -7.73 10.81 -8.29
C ALA A 103 -6.82 11.46 -7.24
N ILE A 104 -5.86 12.25 -7.70
CA ILE A 104 -4.96 13.05 -6.84
C ILE A 104 -5.21 14.51 -7.16
N LYS A 105 -5.64 15.28 -6.15
CA LYS A 105 -6.01 16.70 -6.34
C LYS A 105 -4.82 17.59 -6.70
N ASN A 106 -3.68 17.36 -6.09
CA ASN A 106 -2.46 18.13 -6.34
C ASN A 106 -1.28 17.19 -6.62
N GLY A 107 -1.14 16.78 -7.88
CA GLY A 107 -0.10 15.85 -8.31
C GLY A 107 1.32 16.35 -8.03
N LYS A 108 1.58 17.66 -8.20
CA LYS A 108 2.90 18.25 -7.92
C LYS A 108 3.27 18.11 -6.43
N LYS A 109 2.36 18.48 -5.54
CA LYS A 109 2.58 18.36 -4.09
C LYS A 109 2.72 16.89 -3.67
N PHE A 110 1.86 16.02 -4.20
CA PHE A 110 1.92 14.57 -3.96
C PHE A 110 3.30 14.00 -4.30
N MET A 111 3.80 14.27 -5.51
CA MET A 111 5.12 13.81 -5.96
C MET A 111 6.25 14.33 -5.07
N GLN A 112 6.19 15.61 -4.65
CA GLN A 112 7.18 16.19 -3.75
C GLN A 112 7.20 15.50 -2.38
N VAL A 113 6.02 15.19 -1.83
CA VAL A 113 5.89 14.47 -0.56
C VAL A 113 6.40 13.04 -0.71
N ALA A 114 5.95 12.32 -1.73
CA ALA A 114 6.32 10.94 -1.98
C ALA A 114 7.85 10.75 -2.10
N LYS A 115 8.53 11.62 -2.86
CA LYS A 115 10.00 11.59 -3.02
C LYS A 115 10.80 11.75 -1.71
N ARG A 116 10.23 12.37 -0.70
CA ARG A 116 10.90 12.58 0.60
C ARG A 116 10.75 11.39 1.54
N ILE A 117 9.81 10.51 1.26
CA ILE A 117 9.50 9.36 2.12
C ILE A 117 10.47 8.22 1.77
N LYS A 118 11.19 7.73 2.78
CA LYS A 118 12.14 6.63 2.61
C LYS A 118 11.52 5.25 2.71
N LYS A 119 10.23 5.17 3.11
CA LYS A 119 9.50 3.92 3.24
C LYS A 119 8.98 3.50 1.87
N PRO A 120 8.88 2.19 1.57
CA PRO A 120 8.19 1.72 0.38
C PRO A 120 6.75 2.21 0.34
N ILE A 121 6.35 2.76 -0.81
CA ILE A 121 4.98 3.19 -1.09
C ILE A 121 4.49 2.34 -2.25
N ILE A 122 3.45 1.55 -2.00
CA ILE A 122 2.84 0.68 -3.00
C ILE A 122 1.48 1.27 -3.35
N VAL A 123 1.20 1.44 -4.64
CA VAL A 123 -0.01 2.13 -5.09
C VAL A 123 -0.79 1.31 -6.11
N ILE A 124 -2.09 1.25 -5.93
CA ILE A 124 -3.05 0.85 -6.96
C ILE A 124 -3.82 2.08 -7.41
N LYS A 125 -3.82 2.35 -8.71
CA LYS A 125 -4.62 3.41 -9.34
C LYS A 125 -5.90 2.83 -9.92
N GLY A 126 -7.05 3.24 -9.39
CA GLY A 126 -8.35 2.95 -9.98
C GLY A 126 -8.58 3.73 -11.28
N GLY A 127 -9.39 3.17 -12.20
CA GLY A 127 -9.69 3.84 -13.48
C GLY A 127 -8.52 3.84 -14.46
N ARG A 128 -7.88 2.69 -14.67
CA ARG A 128 -6.74 2.52 -15.58
C ARG A 128 -7.12 2.48 -17.06
N THR A 129 -8.33 2.06 -17.38
CA THR A 129 -8.85 1.99 -18.75
C THR A 129 -9.79 3.15 -19.01
N GLU A 130 -10.11 3.41 -20.28
CA GLU A 130 -11.07 4.46 -20.65
C GLU A 130 -12.43 4.26 -19.98
N LYS A 131 -12.96 3.03 -20.01
CA LYS A 131 -14.22 2.69 -19.33
C LYS A 131 -14.11 2.83 -17.81
N GLY A 132 -13.01 2.38 -17.22
CA GLY A 132 -12.73 2.55 -15.79
C GLY A 132 -12.59 4.02 -15.38
N SER A 133 -11.97 4.85 -16.22
CA SER A 133 -11.85 6.30 -15.99
C SER A 133 -13.23 6.99 -16.01
N LYS A 134 -14.12 6.62 -16.95
CA LYS A 134 -15.51 7.09 -16.98
C LYS A 134 -16.29 6.67 -15.73
N ALA A 135 -16.09 5.43 -15.27
CA ALA A 135 -16.70 4.96 -14.02
C ALA A 135 -16.19 5.73 -12.80
N THR A 136 -14.89 6.03 -12.73
CA THR A 136 -14.31 6.85 -11.65
C THR A 136 -14.91 8.26 -11.63
N LEU A 137 -15.09 8.90 -12.79
CA LEU A 137 -15.72 10.21 -12.91
C LEU A 137 -17.15 10.20 -12.35
N SER A 138 -17.95 9.18 -12.71
CA SER A 138 -19.32 9.04 -12.21
C SER A 138 -19.38 8.80 -10.70
N HIS A 139 -18.37 8.11 -10.13
CA HIS A 139 -18.31 7.75 -8.72
C HIS A 139 -17.79 8.88 -7.82
N THR A 140 -16.76 9.61 -8.26
CA THR A 140 -16.07 10.59 -7.42
C THR A 140 -16.33 12.05 -7.83
N GLY A 141 -16.94 12.27 -8.99
CA GLY A 141 -17.11 13.61 -9.56
C GLY A 141 -15.79 14.28 -9.98
N SER A 142 -14.68 13.55 -9.93
CA SER A 142 -13.35 14.06 -10.29
C SER A 142 -12.90 13.50 -11.63
N MET A 143 -12.41 14.37 -12.52
CA MET A 143 -11.79 13.92 -13.78
C MET A 143 -10.55 13.10 -13.46
N ALA A 144 -10.58 11.81 -13.77
CA ALA A 144 -9.39 10.98 -13.75
C ALA A 144 -8.51 11.41 -14.93
N GLY A 145 -7.30 11.89 -14.64
CA GLY A 145 -6.29 12.12 -15.68
C GLY A 145 -5.88 10.81 -16.36
N SER A 146 -5.16 10.90 -17.50
CA SER A 146 -4.64 9.71 -18.19
C SER A 146 -3.84 8.82 -17.25
N TYR A 147 -4.10 7.51 -17.30
CA TYR A 147 -3.37 6.52 -16.48
C TYR A 147 -1.86 6.57 -16.73
N GLU A 148 -1.43 6.82 -17.97
CA GLU A 148 0.00 6.89 -18.31
C GLU A 148 0.70 8.07 -17.63
N ILE A 149 -0.01 9.20 -17.43
CA ILE A 149 0.52 10.33 -16.66
C ILE A 149 0.70 9.93 -15.19
N TYR A 150 -0.30 9.26 -14.58
CA TYR A 150 -0.16 8.74 -13.21
C TYR A 150 0.98 7.75 -13.08
N LYS A 151 1.09 6.81 -14.01
CA LYS A 151 2.15 5.80 -14.06
C LYS A 151 3.54 6.45 -14.12
N GLY A 152 3.71 7.45 -14.99
CA GLY A 152 4.95 8.23 -15.07
C GLY A 152 5.26 8.97 -13.78
N ALA A 153 4.26 9.66 -13.20
CA ALA A 153 4.42 10.41 -11.96
C ALA A 153 4.76 9.50 -10.76
N PHE A 154 4.11 8.34 -10.65
CA PHE A 154 4.39 7.35 -9.60
C PHE A 154 5.82 6.81 -9.72
N LYS A 155 6.23 6.39 -10.93
CA LYS A 155 7.61 5.92 -11.19
C LYS A 155 8.65 6.99 -10.85
N GLN A 156 8.45 8.23 -11.30
CA GLN A 156 9.33 9.36 -10.98
C GLN A 156 9.40 9.69 -9.48
N SER A 157 8.39 9.32 -8.74
CA SER A 157 8.32 9.54 -7.29
C SER A 157 8.78 8.34 -6.47
N GLY A 158 9.23 7.26 -7.13
CA GLY A 158 9.72 6.05 -6.47
C GLY A 158 8.62 5.15 -5.90
N LEU A 159 7.37 5.29 -6.36
CA LEU A 159 6.29 4.41 -5.94
C LEU A 159 6.34 3.08 -6.71
N ILE A 160 5.96 2.02 -6.01
CA ILE A 160 5.77 0.69 -6.58
C ILE A 160 4.30 0.60 -7.02
N ILE A 161 4.07 0.38 -8.32
CA ILE A 161 2.72 0.23 -8.85
C ILE A 161 2.37 -1.25 -8.81
N ALA A 162 1.29 -1.59 -8.11
CA ALA A 162 0.73 -2.94 -8.09
C ALA A 162 -0.45 -3.05 -9.06
N ASP A 163 -0.55 -4.20 -9.73
CA ASP A 163 -1.61 -4.48 -10.71
C ASP A 163 -2.84 -5.11 -10.09
N SER A 164 -2.71 -5.69 -8.91
CA SER A 164 -3.79 -6.28 -8.14
C SER A 164 -3.64 -6.03 -6.65
N LEU A 165 -4.72 -6.22 -5.89
CA LEU A 165 -4.71 -6.14 -4.42
C LEU A 165 -3.81 -7.23 -3.82
N GLN A 166 -3.86 -8.43 -4.38
CA GLN A 166 -3.05 -9.55 -3.94
C GLN A 166 -1.56 -9.25 -4.12
N GLU A 167 -1.16 -8.74 -5.27
CA GLU A 167 0.22 -8.31 -5.52
C GLU A 167 0.66 -7.23 -4.54
N MET A 168 -0.19 -6.20 -4.30
CA MET A 168 0.10 -5.16 -3.32
C MET A 168 0.39 -5.74 -1.94
N PHE A 169 -0.42 -6.68 -1.47
CA PHE A 169 -0.20 -7.31 -0.16
C PHE A 169 1.05 -8.20 -0.13
N HIS A 170 1.34 -8.94 -1.19
CA HIS A 170 2.58 -9.73 -1.28
C HIS A 170 3.80 -8.84 -1.19
N ILE A 171 3.83 -7.74 -1.95
CA ILE A 171 4.91 -6.75 -1.90
C ILE A 171 4.99 -6.11 -0.50
N ALA A 172 3.85 -5.74 0.09
CA ALA A 172 3.81 -5.14 1.41
C ALA A 172 4.32 -6.09 2.50
N LYS A 173 3.94 -7.37 2.45
CA LYS A 173 4.42 -8.41 3.36
C LYS A 173 5.94 -8.59 3.23
N LEU A 174 6.44 -8.58 2.02
CA LEU A 174 7.87 -8.67 1.75
C LEU A 174 8.61 -7.52 2.44
N TYR A 175 8.24 -6.28 2.17
CA TYR A 175 8.90 -5.09 2.73
C TYR A 175 8.67 -4.91 4.24
N SER A 176 7.57 -5.41 4.79
CA SER A 176 7.31 -5.32 6.24
C SER A 176 8.19 -6.26 7.06
N ASN A 177 8.61 -7.38 6.48
CA ASN A 177 9.32 -8.46 7.17
C ASN A 177 10.80 -8.57 6.78
N LEU A 178 11.17 -8.12 5.57
CA LEU A 178 12.54 -8.26 5.11
C LEU A 178 13.45 -7.13 5.59
N THR A 179 14.57 -7.55 6.18
CA THR A 179 15.79 -6.75 6.32
C THR A 179 16.86 -7.36 5.41
N SER A 180 16.70 -7.21 4.09
CA SER A 180 17.72 -7.68 3.16
C SER A 180 18.99 -6.85 3.30
N LYS A 181 20.14 -7.52 3.49
CA LYS A 181 21.47 -6.91 3.55
C LYS A 181 22.31 -7.20 2.30
N GLY A 182 21.77 -7.91 1.33
CA GLY A 182 22.50 -8.36 0.14
C GLY A 182 21.68 -8.30 -1.13
N LYS A 183 22.36 -8.60 -2.26
CA LYS A 183 21.74 -8.63 -3.60
C LYS A 183 21.55 -10.05 -4.13
N ARG A 184 21.93 -11.07 -3.37
CA ARG A 184 21.84 -12.47 -3.78
C ARG A 184 20.79 -13.21 -2.97
N VAL A 185 20.09 -14.12 -3.60
CA VAL A 185 19.05 -14.97 -2.97
C VAL A 185 19.58 -16.38 -2.80
N GLN A 186 19.36 -16.99 -1.64
CA GLN A 186 19.52 -18.41 -1.39
C GLN A 186 18.15 -19.06 -1.31
N VAL A 187 17.90 -20.03 -2.18
CA VAL A 187 16.69 -20.84 -2.12
C VAL A 187 16.91 -22.01 -1.15
N ILE A 188 16.02 -22.16 -0.20
CA ILE A 188 15.96 -23.29 0.75
C ILE A 188 14.56 -23.89 0.66
N THR A 189 14.47 -25.13 0.24
CA THR A 189 13.19 -25.83 0.05
C THR A 189 13.36 -27.32 0.26
N ASN A 190 12.30 -27.99 0.72
CA ASN A 190 12.20 -29.44 0.77
C ASN A 190 11.55 -30.05 -0.49
N GLY A 191 11.10 -29.22 -1.42
CA GLY A 191 10.47 -29.63 -2.68
C GLY A 191 11.32 -29.23 -3.89
N GLY A 192 11.92 -30.19 -4.60
CA GLY A 192 12.80 -29.94 -5.74
C GLY A 192 12.15 -29.10 -6.83
N GLY A 193 10.87 -29.38 -7.18
CA GLY A 193 10.13 -28.61 -8.19
C GLY A 193 9.97 -27.13 -7.83
N TYR A 194 9.72 -26.79 -6.55
CA TYR A 194 9.68 -25.41 -6.09
C TYR A 194 11.04 -24.71 -6.24
N GLY A 195 12.13 -25.45 -5.98
CA GLY A 195 13.49 -24.94 -6.16
C GLY A 195 13.77 -24.57 -7.63
N ILE A 196 13.38 -25.44 -8.56
CA ILE A 196 13.56 -25.21 -10.01
C ILE A 196 12.78 -23.97 -10.45
N ILE A 197 11.47 -23.93 -10.20
CA ILE A 197 10.61 -22.78 -10.58
C ILE A 197 11.12 -21.46 -9.98
N THR A 198 11.53 -21.49 -8.71
CA THR A 198 12.07 -20.29 -8.05
C THR A 198 13.38 -19.86 -8.70
N THR A 199 14.25 -20.79 -9.08
CA THR A 199 15.51 -20.49 -9.75
C THR A 199 15.26 -19.84 -11.13
N ASP A 200 14.33 -20.40 -11.91
CA ASP A 200 13.96 -19.85 -13.22
C ASP A 200 13.46 -18.43 -13.09
N ILE A 201 12.54 -18.16 -12.13
CA ILE A 201 12.02 -16.80 -11.86
C ILE A 201 13.13 -15.83 -11.46
N LEU A 202 14.07 -16.26 -10.63
CA LEU A 202 15.19 -15.41 -10.21
C LEU A 202 16.11 -15.07 -11.39
N GLU A 203 16.40 -16.05 -12.25
CA GLU A 203 17.25 -15.85 -13.44
C GLU A 203 16.57 -14.94 -14.46
N GLU A 204 15.30 -15.16 -14.78
CA GLU A 204 14.49 -14.31 -15.68
C GLU A 204 14.45 -12.84 -15.20
N ASN A 205 14.51 -12.61 -13.90
CA ASN A 205 14.53 -11.27 -13.30
C ASN A 205 15.94 -10.74 -13.01
N ASN A 206 17.00 -11.43 -13.47
CA ASN A 206 18.40 -11.06 -13.22
C ASN A 206 18.74 -10.92 -11.74
N ILE A 207 18.12 -11.74 -10.89
CA ILE A 207 18.39 -11.78 -9.44
C ILE A 207 19.42 -12.90 -9.17
N PRO A 208 20.67 -12.58 -8.80
CA PRO A 208 21.71 -13.58 -8.68
C PRO A 208 21.48 -14.52 -7.50
N LEU A 209 21.70 -15.81 -7.72
CA LEU A 209 21.72 -16.82 -6.67
C LEU A 209 22.99 -16.72 -5.83
N ALA A 210 22.86 -17.01 -4.55
CA ALA A 210 24.00 -17.12 -3.65
C ALA A 210 24.78 -18.39 -3.94
N GLN A 211 26.11 -18.27 -4.02
CA GLN A 211 27.00 -19.42 -4.09
C GLN A 211 27.44 -19.81 -2.68
N LEU A 212 27.17 -21.07 -2.30
CA LEU A 212 27.60 -21.59 -1.02
C LEU A 212 29.10 -21.87 -1.02
N SER A 213 29.79 -21.41 0.00
CA SER A 213 31.20 -21.71 0.20
C SER A 213 31.42 -23.22 0.45
N SER A 214 32.61 -23.73 0.14
CA SER A 214 32.96 -25.12 0.42
C SER A 214 32.81 -25.48 1.90
N LYS A 215 33.08 -24.53 2.82
CA LYS A 215 32.85 -24.69 4.25
C LYS A 215 31.38 -24.83 4.60
N THR A 216 30.52 -24.04 3.96
CA THR A 216 29.06 -24.11 4.18
C THR A 216 28.50 -25.42 3.64
N LYS A 217 28.90 -25.84 2.42
CA LYS A 217 28.49 -27.13 1.82
C LYS A 217 28.85 -28.36 2.66
N LYS A 218 30.00 -28.31 3.39
CA LYS A 218 30.41 -29.40 4.29
C LYS A 218 29.62 -29.47 5.59
N ARG A 219 28.85 -28.42 5.92
CA ARG A 219 28.07 -28.32 7.17
C ARG A 219 26.58 -28.57 6.96
N LEU A 220 26.12 -28.58 5.70
CA LEU A 220 24.78 -28.97 5.27
C LEU A 220 24.74 -30.46 4.93
#